data_571e6a8db50f2719216cf52749a25f17
#
_entry.id   571e6a8db50f2719216cf52749a25f17
#
_cell.length_a   1.000
_cell.length_b   1.000
_cell.length_c   1.000
_cell.angle_alpha   90.00
_cell.angle_beta   90.00
_cell.angle_gamma   90.00
#
_symmetry.space_group_name_H-M   'P 1'
#
loop_
_entity.id
_entity.type
_entity.pdbx_description
1 polymer ?
#
loop_
_entity_poly.entity_id
_entity_poly.type
_entity_poly.pdbx_seq_one_letter_code
_entity_poly.pdbx_strand_id
1 'polypeptide(L)'
;MLITDCHIHIEPFHMVKPAALTVMRGKRSNFAELEEYSREPKKFLAYLDRCGVDRAVLINYPSQEVLGFSNDVNDWVLDYCKADPKRLLPCGGVHPRFSDHVARDVETLIRKGIRLLKVHPPHQLLYPNAYLTDCKPLADLYRVAEAEGIPVMIHTGTSVFPDARSKFGDPIYLDDVAIDFPKLKILMAHGGRPLWMDTAFFLLRRHKNVYLDISGIPPKSLLEYFPRLEEIAYKTLFGTDWAGPGVPDVKQNLGDFNALPLTEEVKRKILSENALQIWPE
;
A
#
# COMPACT_ATOMS: atom_id res chain seq x y z
N MET A 1 -14.45 -2.89 -17.74
CA MET A 1 -14.16 -3.07 -16.30
C MET A 1 -13.03 -2.11 -15.96
N LEU A 2 -13.18 -1.29 -14.95
CA LEU A 2 -12.15 -0.34 -14.53
C LEU A 2 -11.17 -1.05 -13.60
N ILE A 3 -9.94 -1.31 -14.06
CA ILE A 3 -8.90 -2.01 -13.30
C ILE A 3 -8.13 -1.00 -12.43
N THR A 4 -8.09 -1.24 -11.12
CA THR A 4 -7.33 -0.40 -10.18
C THR A 4 -6.18 -1.21 -9.58
N ASP A 5 -4.95 -0.74 -9.78
CA ASP A 5 -3.80 -1.21 -9.01
C ASP A 5 -3.70 -0.39 -7.72
N CYS A 6 -4.01 -1.00 -6.58
CA CYS A 6 -4.06 -0.29 -5.31
C CYS A 6 -2.68 -0.07 -4.65
N HIS A 7 -1.58 -0.50 -5.31
CA HIS A 7 -0.26 -0.47 -4.69
C HIS A 7 0.87 -0.36 -5.70
N ILE A 8 1.23 0.87 -6.07
CA ILE A 8 2.34 1.17 -6.98
C ILE A 8 3.33 2.12 -6.31
N HIS A 9 4.61 1.85 -6.47
CA HIS A 9 5.73 2.64 -5.97
C HIS A 9 6.34 3.52 -7.07
N ILE A 10 5.71 4.66 -7.37
CA ILE A 10 6.37 5.78 -8.06
C ILE A 10 6.76 6.78 -6.99
N GLU A 11 8.05 7.03 -6.83
CA GLU A 11 8.64 7.70 -5.68
C GLU A 11 9.65 8.78 -6.10
N PRO A 12 9.90 9.81 -5.29
CA PRO A 12 10.93 10.80 -5.54
C PRO A 12 12.32 10.22 -5.25
N PHE A 13 12.90 9.48 -6.20
CA PHE A 13 14.19 8.78 -6.01
C PHE A 13 15.34 9.69 -5.55
N HIS A 14 15.25 11.00 -5.82
CA HIS A 14 16.23 11.99 -5.35
C HIS A 14 16.15 12.25 -3.83
N MET A 15 15.05 11.88 -3.18
CA MET A 15 14.87 11.99 -1.72
C MET A 15 15.27 10.70 -0.98
N VAL A 16 15.51 9.60 -1.71
CA VAL A 16 15.84 8.30 -1.13
C VAL A 16 17.29 8.28 -0.66
N LYS A 17 17.53 7.80 0.58
CA LYS A 17 18.89 7.64 1.07
C LYS A 17 19.68 6.58 0.28
N PRO A 18 21.02 6.71 0.15
CA PRO A 18 21.83 5.87 -0.75
C PRO A 18 21.69 4.36 -0.54
N ALA A 19 21.64 3.91 0.73
CA ALA A 19 21.51 2.49 1.06
C ALA A 19 20.17 1.91 0.54
N ALA A 20 19.06 2.61 0.75
CA ALA A 20 17.75 2.20 0.24
C ALA A 20 17.69 2.26 -1.28
N LEU A 21 18.24 3.31 -1.89
CA LEU A 21 18.32 3.46 -3.35
C LEU A 21 19.10 2.31 -4.00
N THR A 22 20.16 1.81 -3.35
CA THR A 22 20.90 0.64 -3.81
C THR A 22 19.99 -0.60 -3.87
N VAL A 23 19.15 -0.81 -2.87
CA VAL A 23 18.17 -1.92 -2.86
C VAL A 23 17.13 -1.74 -3.96
N MET A 24 16.58 -0.53 -4.12
CA MET A 24 15.59 -0.23 -5.16
C MET A 24 16.13 -0.43 -6.57
N ARG A 25 17.37 0.00 -6.82
CA ARG A 25 18.06 -0.27 -8.08
C ARG A 25 18.27 -1.76 -8.28
N GLY A 26 18.81 -2.44 -7.27
CA GLY A 26 19.07 -3.87 -7.30
C GLY A 26 19.73 -4.33 -8.61
N LYS A 27 19.17 -5.38 -9.22
CA LYS A 27 19.58 -5.88 -10.54
C LYS A 27 18.65 -5.42 -11.68
N ARG A 28 17.88 -4.34 -11.48
CA ARG A 28 16.93 -3.86 -12.48
C ARG A 28 17.65 -3.23 -13.67
N SER A 29 17.40 -3.74 -14.86
CA SER A 29 17.88 -3.13 -16.12
C SER A 29 17.09 -1.86 -16.51
N ASN A 30 15.87 -1.70 -15.99
CA ASN A 30 14.95 -0.61 -16.34
C ASN A 30 14.88 0.52 -15.29
N PHE A 31 15.86 0.66 -14.39
CA PHE A 31 15.80 1.68 -13.33
C PHE A 31 15.77 3.11 -13.89
N ALA A 32 16.46 3.39 -15.00
CA ALA A 32 16.42 4.68 -15.66
C ALA A 32 15.01 5.06 -16.16
N GLU A 33 14.24 4.07 -16.61
CA GLU A 33 12.84 4.26 -17.00
C GLU A 33 11.96 4.59 -15.78
N LEU A 34 12.22 3.98 -14.63
CA LEU A 34 11.52 4.33 -13.38
C LEU A 34 11.83 5.76 -12.93
N GLU A 35 13.08 6.20 -13.05
CA GLU A 35 13.46 7.58 -12.77
C GLU A 35 12.78 8.57 -13.74
N GLU A 36 12.59 8.17 -15.00
CA GLU A 36 11.84 8.96 -15.97
C GLU A 36 10.35 9.04 -15.59
N TYR A 37 9.71 7.94 -15.26
CA TYR A 37 8.32 7.93 -14.80
C TYR A 37 8.13 8.78 -13.54
N SER A 38 9.07 8.73 -12.59
CA SER A 38 9.03 9.58 -11.39
C SER A 38 9.05 11.08 -11.68
N ARG A 39 9.66 11.50 -12.79
CA ARG A 39 9.73 12.91 -13.21
C ARG A 39 8.61 13.32 -14.17
N GLU A 40 8.09 12.37 -14.95
CA GLU A 40 7.16 12.64 -16.05
C GLU A 40 5.86 11.82 -15.91
N PRO A 41 4.88 12.30 -15.13
CA PRO A 41 3.65 11.54 -14.85
C PRO A 41 2.87 11.16 -16.11
N LYS A 42 2.98 11.94 -17.21
CA LYS A 42 2.34 11.58 -18.50
C LYS A 42 2.94 10.31 -19.11
N LYS A 43 4.25 10.08 -18.95
CA LYS A 43 4.89 8.84 -19.41
C LYS A 43 4.47 7.65 -18.57
N PHE A 44 4.30 7.86 -17.27
CA PHE A 44 3.75 6.83 -16.38
C PHE A 44 2.30 6.49 -16.73
N LEU A 45 1.45 7.48 -17.00
CA LEU A 45 0.08 7.25 -17.47
C LEU A 45 0.05 6.43 -18.77
N ALA A 46 0.91 6.77 -19.74
CA ALA A 46 1.06 5.98 -20.97
C ALA A 46 1.58 4.55 -20.71
N TYR A 47 2.38 4.34 -19.68
CA TYR A 47 2.78 3.00 -19.24
C TYR A 47 1.59 2.22 -18.68
N LEU A 48 0.77 2.83 -17.80
CA LEU A 48 -0.45 2.22 -17.28
C LEU A 48 -1.42 1.81 -18.43
N ASP A 49 -1.57 2.67 -19.44
CA ASP A 49 -2.39 2.36 -20.64
C ASP A 49 -1.89 1.10 -21.35
N ARG A 50 -0.58 0.96 -21.55
CA ARG A 50 0.03 -0.24 -22.13
C ARG A 50 -0.13 -1.50 -21.27
N CYS A 51 -0.27 -1.32 -19.96
CA CYS A 51 -0.49 -2.41 -19.02
C CYS A 51 -1.97 -2.80 -18.88
N GLY A 52 -2.90 -1.96 -19.34
CA GLY A 52 -4.33 -2.17 -19.18
C GLY A 52 -4.82 -1.83 -17.75
N VAL A 53 -4.15 -0.91 -17.07
CA VAL A 53 -4.50 -0.42 -15.72
C VAL A 53 -5.11 0.98 -15.85
N ASP A 54 -6.34 1.14 -15.40
CA ASP A 54 -7.07 2.40 -15.51
C ASP A 54 -6.72 3.37 -14.39
N ARG A 55 -6.53 2.89 -13.16
CA ARG A 55 -6.18 3.70 -11.98
C ARG A 55 -5.07 3.07 -11.17
N ALA A 56 -4.25 3.90 -10.55
CA ALA A 56 -3.16 3.50 -9.67
C ALA A 56 -3.18 4.30 -8.37
N VAL A 57 -2.99 3.62 -7.23
CA VAL A 57 -2.72 4.27 -5.94
C VAL A 57 -1.21 4.34 -5.76
N LEU A 58 -0.66 5.55 -5.65
CA LEU A 58 0.78 5.79 -5.57
C LEU A 58 1.25 5.84 -4.12
N ILE A 59 1.91 4.77 -3.69
CA ILE A 59 2.31 4.57 -2.30
C ILE A 59 3.54 5.40 -1.97
N ASN A 60 3.34 6.43 -1.15
CA ASN A 60 4.39 7.27 -0.61
C ASN A 60 4.10 7.53 0.88
N TYR A 61 5.13 7.57 1.72
CA TYR A 61 4.97 7.78 3.16
C TYR A 61 6.29 8.19 3.81
N PRO A 62 6.26 9.00 4.89
CA PRO A 62 7.45 9.33 5.67
C PRO A 62 8.08 8.09 6.31
N SER A 63 9.37 7.92 6.11
CA SER A 63 10.19 6.82 6.64
C SER A 63 11.65 7.25 6.71
N GLN A 64 11.95 8.10 7.68
CA GLN A 64 13.29 8.68 7.84
C GLN A 64 14.34 7.62 8.12
N GLU A 65 13.98 6.60 8.91
CA GLU A 65 14.91 5.57 9.37
C GLU A 65 15.35 4.64 8.25
N VAL A 66 14.43 4.23 7.36
CA VAL A 66 14.69 3.21 6.34
C VAL A 66 14.88 3.81 4.95
N LEU A 67 13.94 4.64 4.49
CA LEU A 67 14.01 5.20 3.13
C LEU A 67 14.67 6.58 3.07
N GLY A 68 14.65 7.34 4.17
CA GLY A 68 15.11 8.72 4.23
C GLY A 68 14.00 9.74 3.92
N PHE A 69 12.79 9.29 3.65
CA PHE A 69 11.67 10.17 3.32
C PHE A 69 11.21 10.98 4.54
N SER A 70 11.24 12.31 4.42
CA SER A 70 10.59 13.25 5.31
C SER A 70 9.11 13.44 4.93
N ASN A 71 8.42 14.37 5.60
CA ASN A 71 7.04 14.73 5.25
C ASN A 71 6.90 15.33 3.83
N ASP A 72 7.99 15.80 3.21
CA ASP A 72 7.99 16.39 1.87
C ASP A 72 7.54 15.38 0.78
N VAL A 73 7.66 14.09 1.07
CA VAL A 73 7.18 13.04 0.16
C VAL A 73 5.68 13.14 -0.08
N ASN A 74 4.92 13.65 0.90
CA ASN A 74 3.47 13.86 0.76
C ASN A 74 3.15 14.96 -0.26
N ASP A 75 3.87 16.09 -0.19
CA ASP A 75 3.66 17.19 -1.12
C ASP A 75 4.08 16.79 -2.55
N TRP A 76 5.14 15.99 -2.65
CA TRP A 76 5.57 15.44 -3.94
C TRP A 76 4.50 14.56 -4.59
N VAL A 77 3.92 13.59 -3.87
CA VAL A 77 2.91 12.68 -4.45
C VAL A 77 1.62 13.41 -4.77
N LEU A 78 1.22 14.39 -3.94
CA LEU A 78 0.08 15.25 -4.20
C LEU A 78 0.25 16.06 -5.49
N ASP A 79 1.44 16.62 -5.71
CA ASP A 79 1.75 17.38 -6.92
C ASP A 79 1.80 16.47 -8.14
N TYR A 80 2.44 15.32 -8.03
CA TYR A 80 2.54 14.32 -9.09
C TYR A 80 1.15 13.86 -9.60
N CYS A 81 0.24 13.58 -8.67
CA CYS A 81 -1.11 13.10 -9.00
C CYS A 81 -2.01 14.16 -9.67
N LYS A 82 -1.64 15.46 -9.64
CA LYS A 82 -2.37 16.52 -10.38
C LYS A 82 -2.39 16.31 -11.89
N ALA A 83 -1.46 15.52 -12.43
CA ALA A 83 -1.41 15.21 -13.86
C ALA A 83 -2.68 14.51 -14.37
N ASP A 84 -3.27 13.65 -13.54
CA ASP A 84 -4.59 13.06 -13.75
C ASP A 84 -5.16 12.57 -12.41
N PRO A 85 -5.90 13.41 -11.67
CA PRO A 85 -6.39 13.07 -10.33
C PRO A 85 -7.52 12.03 -10.30
N LYS A 86 -8.06 11.66 -11.48
CA LYS A 86 -9.02 10.55 -11.58
C LYS A 86 -8.32 9.20 -11.68
N ARG A 87 -7.13 9.18 -12.25
CA ARG A 87 -6.36 7.95 -12.49
C ARG A 87 -5.23 7.73 -11.50
N LEU A 88 -4.62 8.79 -10.99
CA LEU A 88 -3.52 8.75 -10.02
C LEU A 88 -4.04 9.15 -8.64
N LEU A 89 -4.15 8.19 -7.74
CA LEU A 89 -4.67 8.40 -6.39
C LEU A 89 -3.51 8.55 -5.41
N PRO A 90 -3.34 9.73 -4.77
CA PRO A 90 -2.21 9.95 -3.88
C PRO A 90 -2.38 9.20 -2.55
N CYS A 91 -1.38 8.39 -2.20
CA CYS A 91 -1.19 7.86 -0.87
C CYS A 91 -0.09 8.65 -0.16
N GLY A 92 -0.34 9.05 1.06
CA GLY A 92 0.61 9.72 1.92
C GLY A 92 0.63 9.12 3.32
N GLY A 93 1.25 9.81 4.26
CA GLY A 93 1.28 9.37 5.64
C GLY A 93 1.87 10.39 6.59
N VAL A 94 1.74 10.10 7.87
CA VAL A 94 2.40 10.83 8.95
C VAL A 94 3.21 9.84 9.76
N HIS A 95 4.46 10.16 10.04
CA HIS A 95 5.25 9.35 10.97
C HIS A 95 4.96 9.79 12.40
N PRO A 96 4.29 8.96 13.23
CA PRO A 96 3.74 9.42 14.50
C PRO A 96 4.79 9.79 15.54
N ARG A 97 6.06 9.37 15.36
CA ARG A 97 7.18 9.74 16.24
C ARG A 97 7.86 11.05 15.82
N PHE A 98 7.63 11.54 14.61
CA PHE A 98 8.25 12.75 14.04
C PHE A 98 7.24 13.85 13.73
N SER A 99 6.04 13.76 14.29
CA SER A 99 5.01 14.79 14.23
C SER A 99 4.63 15.22 15.65
N ASP A 100 4.64 16.53 15.89
CA ASP A 100 4.18 17.12 17.15
C ASP A 100 2.65 17.09 17.28
N HIS A 101 1.93 17.02 16.15
CA HIS A 101 0.47 17.12 16.07
C HIS A 101 -0.11 16.18 14.99
N VAL A 102 -0.04 14.87 15.22
CA VAL A 102 -0.44 13.83 14.25
C VAL A 102 -1.85 14.05 13.71
N ALA A 103 -2.84 14.33 14.57
CA ALA A 103 -4.22 14.55 14.13
C ALA A 103 -4.31 15.68 13.11
N ARG A 104 -3.76 16.87 13.44
CA ARG A 104 -3.75 18.05 12.55
C ARG A 104 -3.03 17.78 11.23
N ASP A 105 -1.91 17.06 11.28
CA ASP A 105 -1.12 16.78 10.09
C ASP A 105 -1.87 15.81 9.16
N VAL A 106 -2.55 14.80 9.72
CA VAL A 106 -3.43 13.88 8.95
C VAL A 106 -4.61 14.64 8.34
N GLU A 107 -5.33 15.45 9.11
CA GLU A 107 -6.42 16.30 8.60
C GLU A 107 -5.94 17.21 7.45
N THR A 108 -4.73 17.75 7.58
CA THR A 108 -4.14 18.62 6.57
C THR A 108 -3.86 17.86 5.27
N LEU A 109 -3.33 16.61 5.35
CA LEU A 109 -3.12 15.77 4.20
C LEU A 109 -4.43 15.42 3.50
N ILE A 110 -5.47 15.09 4.27
CA ILE A 110 -6.80 14.78 3.73
C ILE A 110 -7.38 16.00 2.99
N ARG A 111 -7.32 17.20 3.59
CA ARG A 111 -7.74 18.43 2.93
C ARG A 111 -6.96 18.76 1.65
N LYS A 112 -5.68 18.39 1.59
CA LYS A 112 -4.84 18.50 0.38
C LYS A 112 -5.20 17.49 -0.70
N GLY A 113 -5.98 16.45 -0.39
CA GLY A 113 -6.47 15.48 -1.35
C GLY A 113 -5.85 14.08 -1.26
N ILE A 114 -5.16 13.74 -0.17
CA ILE A 114 -4.71 12.36 0.07
C ILE A 114 -5.94 11.42 0.09
N ARG A 115 -5.85 10.30 -0.60
CA ARG A 115 -6.92 9.30 -0.77
C ARG A 115 -6.68 8.00 -0.02
N LEU A 116 -5.48 7.82 0.52
CA LEU A 116 -5.04 6.67 1.30
C LEU A 116 -3.93 7.13 2.25
N LEU A 117 -3.97 6.65 3.48
CA LEU A 117 -2.85 6.81 4.41
C LEU A 117 -2.06 5.50 4.48
N LYS A 118 -0.73 5.60 4.52
CA LYS A 118 0.17 4.45 4.69
C LYS A 118 0.84 4.48 6.05
N VAL A 119 0.76 3.36 6.75
CA VAL A 119 1.61 3.00 7.88
C VAL A 119 2.50 1.83 7.45
N HIS A 120 3.79 1.96 7.64
CA HIS A 120 4.75 0.92 7.28
C HIS A 120 5.55 0.47 8.52
N PRO A 121 5.01 -0.44 9.34
CA PRO A 121 5.58 -0.81 10.63
C PRO A 121 7.05 -1.19 10.58
N PRO A 122 7.52 -2.08 9.65
CA PRO A 122 8.96 -2.39 9.54
C PRO A 122 9.85 -1.21 9.20
N HIS A 123 9.35 -0.18 8.48
CA HIS A 123 10.12 0.98 8.08
C HIS A 123 10.03 2.14 9.06
N GLN A 124 8.94 2.26 9.80
CA GLN A 124 8.71 3.27 10.83
C GLN A 124 9.05 2.74 12.24
N LEU A 125 9.57 1.52 12.32
CA LEU A 125 10.08 0.85 13.53
C LEU A 125 9.08 0.85 14.70
N LEU A 126 7.80 0.61 14.41
CA LEU A 126 6.71 0.56 15.38
C LEU A 126 5.71 -0.55 15.06
N TYR A 127 5.04 -1.11 16.06
CA TYR A 127 3.93 -2.02 15.83
C TYR A 127 2.67 -1.27 15.38
N PRO A 128 1.77 -1.91 14.61
CA PRO A 128 0.48 -1.29 14.23
C PRO A 128 -0.33 -0.81 15.43
N ASN A 129 -0.25 -1.51 16.56
CA ASN A 129 -0.93 -1.18 17.81
C ASN A 129 -0.05 -0.44 18.83
N ALA A 130 1.06 0.19 18.41
CA ALA A 130 1.99 0.89 19.31
C ALA A 130 1.34 2.04 20.10
N TYR A 131 0.13 2.49 19.73
CA TYR A 131 -0.65 3.43 20.52
C TYR A 131 -1.04 2.89 21.90
N LEU A 132 -1.10 1.59 22.08
CA LEU A 132 -1.35 0.94 23.37
C LEU A 132 -0.12 0.97 24.28
N THR A 133 1.09 1.18 23.73
CA THR A 133 2.35 1.08 24.45
C THR A 133 3.16 2.38 24.40
N ASP A 134 3.98 2.56 23.39
CA ASP A 134 5.06 3.55 23.33
C ASP A 134 4.89 4.64 22.27
N CYS A 135 3.78 4.62 21.52
CA CYS A 135 3.49 5.60 20.48
C CYS A 135 2.02 6.04 20.46
N LYS A 136 1.57 6.68 21.54
CA LYS A 136 0.20 7.17 21.72
C LYS A 136 -0.35 7.97 20.54
N PRO A 137 0.44 8.87 19.87
CA PRO A 137 -0.04 9.65 18.74
C PRO A 137 -0.47 8.83 17.52
N LEU A 138 -0.08 7.55 17.41
CA LEU A 138 -0.56 6.68 16.33
C LEU A 138 -2.09 6.48 16.38
N ALA A 139 -2.70 6.49 17.57
CA ALA A 139 -4.16 6.44 17.71
C ALA A 139 -4.87 7.63 17.04
N ASP A 140 -4.22 8.80 17.03
CA ASP A 140 -4.80 10.00 16.41
C ASP A 140 -4.85 9.87 14.88
N LEU A 141 -3.83 9.22 14.27
CA LEU A 141 -3.88 8.90 12.84
C LEU A 141 -5.09 8.02 12.51
N TYR A 142 -5.29 6.93 13.25
CA TYR A 142 -6.40 6.01 13.01
C TYR A 142 -7.77 6.66 13.28
N ARG A 143 -7.87 7.45 14.34
CA ARG A 143 -9.12 8.15 14.71
C ARG A 143 -9.55 9.16 13.65
N VAL A 144 -8.61 9.97 13.17
CA VAL A 144 -8.89 10.95 12.10
C VAL A 144 -9.24 10.23 10.81
N ALA A 145 -8.47 9.21 10.42
CA ALA A 145 -8.75 8.42 9.22
C ALA A 145 -10.13 7.76 9.27
N GLU A 146 -10.52 7.21 10.43
CA GLU A 146 -11.84 6.61 10.65
C GLU A 146 -12.95 7.65 10.52
N ALA A 147 -12.80 8.80 11.18
CA ALA A 147 -13.79 9.88 11.16
C ALA A 147 -14.02 10.46 9.77
N GLU A 148 -12.96 10.62 8.99
CA GLU A 148 -12.98 11.15 7.63
C GLU A 148 -13.28 10.08 6.56
N GLY A 149 -13.39 8.79 6.96
CA GLY A 149 -13.64 7.68 6.05
C GLY A 149 -12.48 7.36 5.09
N ILE A 150 -11.28 7.85 5.38
CA ILE A 150 -10.07 7.60 4.59
C ILE A 150 -9.50 6.23 4.99
N PRO A 151 -9.23 5.32 4.05
CA PRO A 151 -8.62 4.03 4.35
C PRO A 151 -7.18 4.20 4.84
N VAL A 152 -6.72 3.26 5.67
CA VAL A 152 -5.32 3.14 6.08
C VAL A 152 -4.76 1.83 5.56
N MET A 153 -3.73 1.91 4.74
CA MET A 153 -2.97 0.73 4.32
C MET A 153 -1.84 0.49 5.32
N ILE A 154 -1.79 -0.71 5.87
CA ILE A 154 -0.76 -1.12 6.82
C ILE A 154 0.06 -2.25 6.18
N HIS A 155 1.38 -2.02 6.07
CA HIS A 155 2.29 -3.06 5.59
C HIS A 155 2.33 -4.22 6.57
N THR A 156 2.19 -5.44 6.06
CA THR A 156 2.40 -6.69 6.80
C THR A 156 3.35 -7.61 6.05
N GLY A 157 4.06 -8.46 6.79
CA GLY A 157 5.11 -9.30 6.23
C GLY A 157 6.51 -8.72 6.39
N THR A 158 7.44 -9.30 5.65
CA THR A 158 8.86 -8.95 5.75
C THR A 158 9.21 -7.76 4.85
N SER A 159 10.34 -7.11 5.15
CA SER A 159 10.95 -6.09 4.30
C SER A 159 12.39 -6.50 3.96
N VAL A 160 12.83 -6.18 2.74
CA VAL A 160 14.17 -6.47 2.23
C VAL A 160 15.17 -5.33 2.49
N PHE A 161 14.69 -4.19 3.00
CA PHE A 161 15.56 -3.04 3.27
C PHE A 161 16.40 -3.28 4.53
N PRO A 162 17.72 -2.95 4.51
CA PRO A 162 18.67 -3.31 5.57
C PRO A 162 18.30 -2.80 6.96
N ASP A 163 17.75 -1.58 7.04
CA ASP A 163 17.41 -0.94 8.32
C ASP A 163 16.01 -1.30 8.83
N ALA A 164 15.20 -2.00 8.01
CA ALA A 164 13.87 -2.43 8.38
C ALA A 164 13.91 -3.57 9.41
N ARG A 165 12.87 -3.64 10.24
CA ARG A 165 12.72 -4.73 11.21
C ARG A 165 11.44 -5.49 10.95
N SER A 166 11.57 -6.67 10.33
CA SER A 166 10.44 -7.51 9.91
C SER A 166 9.52 -7.93 11.05
N LYS A 167 10.00 -8.00 12.29
CA LYS A 167 9.16 -8.31 13.46
C LYS A 167 7.93 -7.38 13.60
N PHE A 168 8.03 -6.14 13.13
CA PHE A 168 6.92 -5.20 13.16
C PHE A 168 5.86 -5.47 12.09
N GLY A 169 6.15 -6.34 11.13
CA GLY A 169 5.24 -6.71 10.05
C GLY A 169 4.31 -7.89 10.36
N ASP A 170 4.30 -8.42 11.58
CA ASP A 170 3.35 -9.45 11.99
C ASP A 170 1.92 -8.88 11.97
N PRO A 171 1.01 -9.43 11.17
CA PRO A 171 -0.36 -8.94 11.07
C PRO A 171 -1.19 -9.10 12.34
N ILE A 172 -0.79 -9.92 13.32
CA ILE A 172 -1.57 -10.12 14.54
C ILE A 172 -1.88 -8.80 15.28
N TYR A 173 -0.98 -7.83 15.18
CA TYR A 173 -1.15 -6.52 15.81
C TYR A 173 -2.23 -5.65 15.14
N LEU A 174 -2.79 -6.08 13.99
CA LEU A 174 -3.97 -5.46 13.39
C LEU A 174 -5.27 -5.88 14.11
N ASP A 175 -5.25 -6.94 14.91
CA ASP A 175 -6.43 -7.37 15.68
C ASP A 175 -6.90 -6.23 16.60
N ASP A 176 -5.98 -5.65 17.35
CA ASP A 176 -6.28 -4.51 18.24
C ASP A 176 -6.78 -3.30 17.45
N VAL A 177 -6.11 -2.95 16.34
CA VAL A 177 -6.50 -1.80 15.51
C VAL A 177 -7.91 -1.98 14.95
N ALA A 178 -8.24 -3.20 14.49
CA ALA A 178 -9.56 -3.49 13.91
C ALA A 178 -10.69 -3.46 14.96
N ILE A 179 -10.39 -3.79 16.21
CA ILE A 179 -11.31 -3.74 17.35
C ILE A 179 -11.52 -2.30 17.82
N ASP A 180 -10.42 -1.55 18.01
CA ASP A 180 -10.44 -0.21 18.58
C ASP A 180 -10.98 0.85 17.59
N PHE A 181 -10.83 0.59 16.27
CA PHE A 181 -11.31 1.46 15.18
C PHE A 181 -12.21 0.68 14.21
N PRO A 182 -13.45 0.32 14.64
CA PRO A 182 -14.30 -0.63 13.92
C PRO A 182 -14.87 -0.11 12.59
N LYS A 183 -14.85 1.20 12.35
CA LYS A 183 -15.28 1.82 11.10
C LYS A 183 -14.11 2.14 10.15
N LEU A 184 -12.87 2.04 10.64
CA LEU A 184 -11.68 2.26 9.83
C LEU A 184 -11.55 1.15 8.78
N LYS A 185 -11.41 1.52 7.51
CA LYS A 185 -11.05 0.56 6.45
C LYS A 185 -9.54 0.32 6.51
N ILE A 186 -9.14 -0.87 6.93
CA ILE A 186 -7.73 -1.29 7.06
C ILE A 186 -7.37 -2.13 5.85
N LEU A 187 -6.47 -1.64 5.01
CA LEU A 187 -5.92 -2.41 3.89
C LEU A 187 -4.64 -3.11 4.34
N MET A 188 -4.73 -4.41 4.58
CA MET A 188 -3.59 -5.24 4.98
C MET A 188 -2.75 -5.57 3.75
N ALA A 189 -1.66 -4.84 3.54
CA ALA A 189 -0.79 -5.05 2.40
C ALA A 189 0.03 -6.34 2.54
N HIS A 190 0.11 -7.08 1.43
CA HIS A 190 0.93 -8.30 1.27
C HIS A 190 0.50 -9.51 2.10
N GLY A 191 -0.58 -9.44 2.89
CA GLY A 191 -1.13 -10.57 3.62
C GLY A 191 -0.14 -11.32 4.52
N GLY A 192 0.81 -10.61 5.14
CA GLY A 192 1.78 -11.19 6.06
C GLY A 192 2.91 -12.00 5.42
N ARG A 193 3.07 -11.93 4.08
CA ARG A 193 4.05 -12.74 3.35
C ARG A 193 5.50 -12.56 3.82
N PRO A 194 6.34 -13.58 3.78
CA PRO A 194 6.05 -15.01 3.55
C PRO A 194 5.84 -15.79 4.85
N LEU A 195 5.69 -15.13 6.01
CA LEU A 195 5.77 -15.78 7.33
C LEU A 195 4.42 -15.94 8.04
N TRP A 196 3.40 -15.08 7.77
CA TRP A 196 2.20 -14.96 8.59
C TRP A 196 0.89 -15.01 7.80
N MET A 197 0.82 -15.77 6.68
CA MET A 197 -0.39 -15.81 5.83
C MET A 197 -1.59 -16.40 6.57
N ASP A 198 -1.40 -17.41 7.42
CA ASP A 198 -2.49 -17.98 8.22
C ASP A 198 -3.06 -16.98 9.22
N THR A 199 -2.19 -16.19 9.87
CA THR A 199 -2.61 -15.09 10.76
C THR A 199 -3.39 -14.04 9.98
N ALA A 200 -2.91 -13.65 8.80
CA ALA A 200 -3.59 -12.71 7.92
C ALA A 200 -4.97 -13.23 7.50
N PHE A 201 -5.06 -14.49 7.08
CA PHE A 201 -6.33 -15.11 6.70
C PHE A 201 -7.32 -15.17 7.87
N PHE A 202 -6.86 -15.50 9.07
CA PHE A 202 -7.68 -15.45 10.29
C PHE A 202 -8.27 -14.04 10.50
N LEU A 203 -7.45 -12.98 10.44
CA LEU A 203 -7.89 -11.60 10.64
C LEU A 203 -8.90 -11.15 9.56
N LEU A 204 -8.66 -11.55 8.31
CA LEU A 204 -9.58 -11.26 7.20
C LEU A 204 -10.95 -11.89 7.41
N ARG A 205 -11.02 -13.06 8.00
CA ARG A 205 -12.32 -13.71 8.33
C ARG A 205 -12.95 -13.13 9.60
N ARG A 206 -12.15 -12.74 10.57
CA ARG A 206 -12.60 -12.21 11.85
C ARG A 206 -13.19 -10.80 11.73
N HIS A 207 -12.53 -9.91 11.01
CA HIS A 207 -12.84 -8.48 10.97
C HIS A 207 -13.48 -8.06 9.64
N LYS A 208 -14.62 -7.37 9.73
CA LYS A 208 -15.33 -6.85 8.55
C LYS A 208 -14.60 -5.68 7.89
N ASN A 209 -13.84 -4.92 8.68
CA ASN A 209 -13.13 -3.70 8.27
C ASN A 209 -11.68 -3.94 7.83
N VAL A 210 -11.21 -5.19 7.81
CA VAL A 210 -9.88 -5.56 7.28
C VAL A 210 -10.02 -6.12 5.87
N TYR A 211 -9.29 -5.55 4.93
CA TYR A 211 -9.22 -5.90 3.51
C TYR A 211 -7.84 -6.44 3.17
N LEU A 212 -7.73 -7.33 2.20
CA LEU A 212 -6.47 -7.85 1.70
C LEU A 212 -6.03 -7.05 0.47
N ASP A 213 -4.82 -6.53 0.47
CA ASP A 213 -4.11 -6.10 -0.71
C ASP A 213 -3.08 -7.19 -1.08
N ILE A 214 -3.26 -7.81 -2.26
CA ILE A 214 -2.43 -8.94 -2.72
C ILE A 214 -1.09 -8.52 -3.32
N SER A 215 -0.77 -7.25 -3.28
CA SER A 215 0.48 -6.71 -3.83
C SER A 215 1.72 -7.40 -3.26
N GLY A 216 2.79 -7.47 -4.04
CA GLY A 216 4.03 -8.09 -3.62
C GLY A 216 3.94 -9.61 -3.36
N ILE A 217 2.79 -10.24 -3.60
CA ILE A 217 2.64 -11.69 -3.66
C ILE A 217 2.74 -12.08 -5.14
N PRO A 218 3.72 -12.92 -5.55
CA PRO A 218 3.75 -13.40 -6.92
C PRO A 218 2.42 -14.09 -7.28
N PRO A 219 1.71 -13.71 -8.36
CA PRO A 219 0.40 -14.29 -8.66
C PRO A 219 0.41 -15.83 -8.71
N LYS A 220 1.49 -16.42 -9.18
CA LYS A 220 1.66 -17.89 -9.22
C LYS A 220 1.64 -18.54 -7.84
N SER A 221 2.02 -17.81 -6.79
CA SER A 221 2.00 -18.30 -5.40
C SER A 221 0.76 -17.86 -4.63
N LEU A 222 -0.12 -17.05 -5.22
CA LEU A 222 -1.24 -16.46 -4.50
C LEU A 222 -2.19 -17.51 -3.92
N LEU A 223 -2.52 -18.56 -4.69
CA LEU A 223 -3.41 -19.63 -4.23
C LEU A 223 -2.69 -20.66 -3.32
N GLU A 224 -1.37 -20.69 -3.32
CA GLU A 224 -0.61 -21.43 -2.31
C GLU A 224 -0.67 -20.71 -0.96
N TYR A 225 -0.50 -19.37 -0.96
CA TYR A 225 -0.55 -18.55 0.26
C TYR A 225 -1.97 -18.37 0.81
N PHE A 226 -2.95 -18.27 -0.10
CA PHE A 226 -4.36 -18.12 0.23
C PHE A 226 -5.21 -19.14 -0.53
N PRO A 227 -5.18 -20.43 -0.14
CA PRO A 227 -5.91 -21.50 -0.85
C PRO A 227 -7.43 -21.33 -0.79
N ARG A 228 -7.92 -20.47 0.12
CA ARG A 228 -9.33 -20.14 0.28
C ARG A 228 -9.61 -18.68 -0.08
N LEU A 229 -8.91 -18.14 -1.07
CA LEU A 229 -9.01 -16.75 -1.52
C LEU A 229 -10.45 -16.37 -1.90
N GLU A 230 -11.20 -17.28 -2.49
CA GLU A 230 -12.59 -17.04 -2.91
C GLU A 230 -13.51 -16.66 -1.74
N GLU A 231 -13.25 -17.17 -0.54
CA GLU A 231 -14.06 -16.82 0.67
C GLU A 231 -13.89 -15.37 1.10
N ILE A 232 -12.78 -14.74 0.72
CA ILE A 232 -12.43 -13.35 1.06
C ILE A 232 -12.36 -12.45 -0.18
N ALA A 233 -12.77 -12.96 -1.35
CA ALA A 233 -12.68 -12.23 -2.62
C ALA A 233 -13.41 -10.87 -2.57
N TYR A 234 -14.51 -10.76 -1.81
CA TYR A 234 -15.32 -9.54 -1.67
C TYR A 234 -14.61 -8.40 -0.92
N LYS A 235 -13.46 -8.64 -0.34
CA LYS A 235 -12.62 -7.68 0.40
C LYS A 235 -11.14 -7.81 0.04
N THR A 236 -10.84 -8.37 -1.12
CA THR A 236 -9.49 -8.49 -1.67
C THR A 236 -9.31 -7.50 -2.81
N LEU A 237 -8.20 -6.78 -2.82
CA LEU A 237 -7.85 -5.77 -3.81
C LEU A 237 -6.64 -6.22 -4.61
N PHE A 238 -6.65 -5.94 -5.90
CA PHE A 238 -5.51 -6.10 -6.76
C PHE A 238 -4.51 -4.98 -6.53
N GLY A 239 -3.26 -5.35 -6.33
CA GLY A 239 -2.09 -4.48 -6.28
C GLY A 239 -0.87 -5.23 -6.76
N THR A 240 0.08 -4.55 -7.38
CA THR A 240 1.29 -5.19 -7.89
C THR A 240 2.48 -5.06 -6.95
N ASP A 241 2.58 -3.99 -6.20
CA ASP A 241 3.81 -3.56 -5.49
C ASP A 241 4.92 -3.12 -6.48
N TRP A 242 4.57 -2.83 -7.74
CA TRP A 242 5.50 -2.27 -8.70
C TRP A 242 5.75 -0.77 -8.37
N ALA A 243 6.92 -0.23 -8.42
CA ALA A 243 8.24 -0.76 -8.77
C ALA A 243 9.03 -1.24 -7.53
N GLY A 244 8.36 -1.89 -6.56
CA GLY A 244 9.02 -2.51 -5.42
C GLY A 244 9.99 -3.63 -5.84
N PRO A 245 10.95 -3.99 -4.97
CA PRO A 245 11.87 -5.09 -5.25
C PRO A 245 11.13 -6.41 -5.53
N GLY A 246 11.50 -7.10 -6.61
CA GLY A 246 10.94 -8.40 -6.96
C GLY A 246 9.72 -8.38 -7.89
N VAL A 247 9.14 -7.20 -8.18
CA VAL A 247 8.05 -7.06 -9.15
C VAL A 247 8.62 -6.52 -10.48
N PRO A 248 8.69 -7.35 -11.54
CA PRO A 248 9.37 -6.93 -12.77
C PRO A 248 8.53 -5.98 -13.62
N ASP A 249 7.21 -6.23 -13.75
CA ASP A 249 6.35 -5.52 -14.68
C ASP A 249 4.87 -5.63 -14.27
N VAL A 250 4.11 -4.54 -14.42
CA VAL A 250 2.67 -4.48 -14.08
C VAL A 250 1.85 -5.34 -15.03
N LYS A 251 2.14 -5.28 -16.35
CA LYS A 251 1.39 -6.04 -17.36
C LYS A 251 1.55 -7.54 -17.17
N GLN A 252 2.78 -7.98 -16.87
CA GLN A 252 3.04 -9.39 -16.58
C GLN A 252 2.30 -9.82 -15.31
N ASN A 253 2.34 -9.04 -14.24
CA ASN A 253 1.67 -9.35 -12.98
C ASN A 253 0.15 -9.48 -13.17
N LEU A 254 -0.47 -8.53 -13.89
CA LEU A 254 -1.89 -8.58 -14.25
C LEU A 254 -2.22 -9.79 -15.13
N GLY A 255 -1.37 -10.10 -16.10
CA GLY A 255 -1.53 -11.27 -16.97
C GLY A 255 -1.46 -12.59 -16.19
N ASP A 256 -0.47 -12.72 -15.30
CA ASP A 256 -0.32 -13.89 -14.42
C ASP A 256 -1.50 -14.03 -13.44
N PHE A 257 -2.03 -12.91 -12.92
CA PHE A 257 -3.25 -12.93 -12.10
C PHE A 257 -4.47 -13.40 -12.91
N ASN A 258 -4.66 -12.90 -14.11
CA ASN A 258 -5.77 -13.30 -14.98
C ASN A 258 -5.70 -14.78 -15.38
N ALA A 259 -4.52 -15.37 -15.42
CA ALA A 259 -4.30 -16.80 -15.71
C ALA A 259 -4.63 -17.73 -14.53
N LEU A 260 -4.89 -17.19 -13.33
CA LEU A 260 -5.24 -18.03 -12.17
C LEU A 260 -6.58 -18.75 -12.40
N PRO A 261 -6.74 -19.97 -11.86
CA PRO A 261 -7.97 -20.75 -11.95
C PRO A 261 -9.07 -20.24 -11.01
N LEU A 262 -9.37 -18.94 -11.13
CA LEU A 262 -10.44 -18.24 -10.42
C LEU A 262 -11.60 -17.94 -11.37
N THR A 263 -12.80 -17.90 -10.84
CA THR A 263 -13.96 -17.49 -11.65
C THR A 263 -13.85 -16.04 -12.10
N GLU A 264 -14.47 -15.71 -13.23
CA GLU A 264 -14.48 -14.33 -13.74
C GLU A 264 -15.17 -13.35 -12.77
N GLU A 265 -16.12 -13.83 -11.98
CA GLU A 265 -16.76 -13.05 -10.92
C GLU A 265 -15.74 -12.68 -9.82
N VAL A 266 -14.94 -13.63 -9.37
CA VAL A 266 -13.89 -13.41 -8.36
C VAL A 266 -12.82 -12.44 -8.89
N LYS A 267 -12.36 -12.64 -10.13
CA LYS A 267 -11.41 -11.73 -10.76
C LYS A 267 -11.96 -10.31 -10.87
N ARG A 268 -13.21 -10.14 -11.30
CA ARG A 268 -13.86 -8.83 -11.42
C ARG A 268 -13.95 -8.12 -10.05
N LYS A 269 -14.30 -8.83 -8.98
CA LYS A 269 -14.31 -8.27 -7.62
C LYS A 269 -12.94 -7.74 -7.23
N ILE A 270 -11.90 -8.55 -7.40
CA ILE A 270 -10.54 -8.23 -6.98
C ILE A 270 -9.92 -7.11 -7.83
N LEU A 271 -10.10 -7.16 -9.15
CA LEU A 271 -9.51 -6.18 -10.08
C LEU A 271 -10.21 -4.82 -10.07
N SER A 272 -11.49 -4.77 -9.70
CA SER A 272 -12.34 -3.58 -9.96
C SER A 272 -13.29 -3.25 -8.80
N GLU A 273 -14.27 -4.10 -8.53
CA GLU A 273 -15.45 -3.75 -7.74
C GLU A 273 -15.08 -3.35 -6.30
N ASN A 274 -14.16 -4.07 -5.67
CA ASN A 274 -13.74 -3.77 -4.30
C ASN A 274 -12.99 -2.44 -4.22
N ALA A 275 -12.15 -2.12 -5.21
CA ALA A 275 -11.48 -0.84 -5.26
C ALA A 275 -12.45 0.33 -5.48
N LEU A 276 -13.51 0.15 -6.25
CA LEU A 276 -14.58 1.14 -6.45
C LEU A 276 -15.39 1.39 -5.17
N GLN A 277 -15.55 0.40 -4.29
CA GLN A 277 -16.18 0.59 -2.97
C GLN A 277 -15.32 1.41 -2.00
N ILE A 278 -14.00 1.39 -2.19
CA ILE A 278 -13.06 2.16 -1.36
C ILE A 278 -12.83 3.55 -1.95
N TRP A 279 -12.63 3.62 -3.26
CA TRP A 279 -12.43 4.85 -4.02
C TRP A 279 -13.45 4.96 -5.16
N PRO A 280 -14.66 5.43 -4.91
CA PRO A 280 -15.66 5.67 -5.97
C PRO A 280 -15.14 6.68 -7.00
N GLU A 281 -15.76 6.65 -8.22
CA GLU A 281 -15.46 7.57 -9.32
C GLU A 281 -15.79 9.03 -9.00
#